data_d336c7acd6293137794c71d5bc16f146
#
_entry.id   d336c7acd6293137794c71d5bc16f146
#
_cell.length_a   1.000
_cell.length_b   1.000
_cell.length_c   1.000
_cell.angle_alpha   90.00
_cell.angle_beta   90.00
_cell.angle_gamma   90.00
#
_symmetry.space_group_name_H-M   'P 1'
#
loop_
_entity.id
_entity.type
_entity.pdbx_description
1 polymer ?
#
loop_
_entity_poly.entity_id
_entity_poly.type
_entity_poly.pdbx_seq_one_letter_code
_entity_poly.pdbx_strand_id
1 'polypeptide(L)'
;MGATSGNIQILKQKEQEILKMGGDAALAKRQEQGRLNARERLDCLFDKGSFRELDMFVTHRCTNFGMEKVQIPADGVITGHGRVAGRIVFAYAQDFTARAGSLGEMQAKKICKVMDMALKAGAPVIGMNDSGGARIQEGIDALSGYGEIFFRNSACSGVVPQISAIMGPTAGGAVYSPAMTDFVFMVKKSAYMFITGPNVIKAVTGEEISSEDLGGAMAHNEKSGVAQFACESDEDCICQIKTLLSYLPANNMEDPPFVSPKDDPNRMDTSLDTIIPDSPNRSYDMKNVIRSIVDDGQFFEPHQYFAKNLVVCFARLNGRSIGIIANQPNFLAGCLDINASDKATRFIRFCDAFNIPMLTIADVPGYLPGSNQEWGGIIRHGAKLLWCYSEATVPKLLLITRKNYGGSYIAMCSRHLGADMAFAWPSAEIAVMGAEGAANIIHAREIKAADDPAAKRKEKIVQYNDQFSNPYCAAARGYVDAVIQPCETRPRLIDALEAMATKREMRPAKKHGNIPV
;
A
#
# COMPACT_ATOMS: atom_id res chain seq x y z
N MET A 1 55.34 -0.01 -18.10
CA MET A 1 54.22 0.00 -17.13
C MET A 1 54.27 -1.31 -16.37
N GLY A 2 54.15 -1.29 -15.04
CA GLY A 2 54.12 -2.55 -14.27
C GLY A 2 52.86 -3.38 -14.56
N ALA A 3 52.93 -4.70 -14.32
CA ALA A 3 51.80 -5.64 -14.59
C ALA A 3 50.48 -5.17 -13.97
N THR A 4 50.47 -4.58 -12.77
CA THR A 4 49.28 -4.04 -12.08
C THR A 4 48.65 -2.88 -12.86
N SER A 5 49.44 -1.96 -13.41
CA SER A 5 48.92 -0.82 -14.18
C SER A 5 48.24 -1.26 -15.48
N GLY A 6 48.76 -2.32 -16.15
CA GLY A 6 48.12 -2.92 -17.31
C GLY A 6 46.79 -3.57 -16.96
N ASN A 7 46.70 -4.30 -15.85
CA ASN A 7 45.49 -4.91 -15.38
C ASN A 7 44.39 -3.88 -15.00
N ILE A 8 44.77 -2.75 -14.42
CA ILE A 8 43.85 -1.64 -14.13
C ILE A 8 43.27 -1.05 -15.43
N GLN A 9 44.04 -0.93 -16.50
CA GLN A 9 43.54 -0.47 -17.79
C GLN A 9 42.53 -1.46 -18.39
N ILE A 10 42.81 -2.76 -18.31
CA ILE A 10 41.89 -3.81 -18.76
C ILE A 10 40.58 -3.76 -17.96
N LEU A 11 40.66 -3.58 -16.64
CA LEU A 11 39.45 -3.42 -15.81
C LEU A 11 38.61 -2.25 -16.30
N LYS A 12 39.19 -1.07 -16.42
CA LYS A 12 38.47 0.14 -16.87
C LYS A 12 37.84 -0.01 -18.25
N GLN A 13 38.55 -0.66 -19.18
CA GLN A 13 37.99 -0.95 -20.52
C GLN A 13 36.77 -1.86 -20.43
N LYS A 14 36.87 -2.96 -19.68
CA LYS A 14 35.75 -3.89 -19.49
C LYS A 14 34.54 -3.22 -18.81
N GLU A 15 34.77 -2.39 -17.79
CA GLU A 15 33.73 -1.57 -17.16
C GLU A 15 33.02 -0.67 -18.17
N GLN A 16 33.79 0.05 -19.01
CA GLN A 16 33.25 0.94 -20.04
C GLN A 16 32.41 0.18 -21.08
N GLU A 17 32.80 -1.03 -21.45
CA GLU A 17 32.04 -1.87 -22.38
C GLU A 17 30.70 -2.27 -21.77
N ILE A 18 30.67 -2.65 -20.47
CA ILE A 18 29.45 -3.04 -19.77
C ILE A 18 28.53 -1.84 -19.54
N LEU A 19 29.07 -0.65 -19.27
CA LEU A 19 28.29 0.57 -19.06
C LEU A 19 27.43 0.95 -20.27
N LYS A 20 27.80 0.52 -21.47
CA LYS A 20 27.03 0.77 -22.69
C LYS A 20 25.72 -0.04 -22.78
N MET A 21 25.57 -1.08 -21.97
CA MET A 21 24.38 -1.95 -21.95
C MET A 21 23.93 -2.34 -23.37
N GLY A 22 22.76 -1.91 -23.85
CA GLY A 22 22.26 -2.16 -25.21
C GLY A 22 22.90 -1.31 -26.32
N GLY A 23 23.92 -0.50 -25.99
CA GLY A 23 24.69 0.35 -26.91
C GLY A 23 24.16 1.80 -27.01
N ASP A 24 25.02 2.68 -27.51
CA ASP A 24 24.81 4.14 -27.52
C ASP A 24 23.51 4.54 -28.22
N ALA A 25 23.13 3.87 -29.33
CA ALA A 25 21.90 4.15 -30.07
C ALA A 25 20.63 3.82 -29.26
N ALA A 26 20.64 2.70 -28.49
CA ALA A 26 19.50 2.33 -27.67
C ALA A 26 19.35 3.26 -26.45
N LEU A 27 20.48 3.70 -25.87
CA LEU A 27 20.51 4.68 -24.78
C LEU A 27 20.00 6.04 -25.25
N ALA A 28 20.45 6.53 -26.43
CA ALA A 28 20.00 7.79 -27.02
C ALA A 28 18.48 7.79 -27.28
N LYS A 29 17.95 6.70 -27.87
CA LYS A 29 16.52 6.56 -28.11
C LYS A 29 15.71 6.62 -26.81
N ARG A 30 16.21 6.07 -25.71
CA ARG A 30 15.56 6.11 -24.40
C ARG A 30 15.54 7.54 -23.84
N GLN A 31 16.65 8.25 -23.98
CA GLN A 31 16.74 9.66 -23.58
C GLN A 31 15.80 10.58 -24.39
N GLU A 32 15.67 10.34 -25.69
CA GLU A 32 14.72 11.04 -26.55
C GLU A 32 13.25 10.84 -26.10
N GLN A 33 12.96 9.70 -25.49
CA GLN A 33 11.66 9.39 -24.89
C GLN A 33 11.45 10.01 -23.51
N GLY A 34 12.42 10.75 -22.98
CA GLY A 34 12.38 11.31 -21.62
C GLY A 34 12.40 10.24 -20.51
N ARG A 35 13.04 9.08 -20.77
CA ARG A 35 13.08 7.95 -19.85
C ARG A 35 14.49 7.69 -19.36
N LEU A 36 14.63 7.44 -18.06
CA LEU A 36 15.92 7.06 -17.47
C LEU A 36 16.32 5.63 -17.87
N ASN A 37 17.60 5.38 -18.08
CA ASN A 37 18.13 4.02 -18.14
C ASN A 37 18.26 3.40 -16.73
N ALA A 38 18.57 2.10 -16.64
CA ALA A 38 18.60 1.38 -15.37
C ALA A 38 19.63 1.97 -14.37
N ARG A 39 20.79 2.45 -14.84
CA ARG A 39 21.81 3.07 -13.96
C ARG A 39 21.38 4.44 -13.48
N GLU A 40 20.86 5.28 -14.37
CA GLU A 40 20.33 6.59 -14.03
C GLU A 40 19.19 6.49 -12.98
N ARG A 41 18.32 5.47 -13.08
CA ARG A 41 17.30 5.19 -12.08
C ARG A 41 17.91 4.89 -10.71
N LEU A 42 18.96 4.07 -10.65
CA LEU A 42 19.65 3.75 -9.41
C LEU A 42 20.44 4.95 -8.86
N ASP A 43 21.08 5.73 -9.73
CA ASP A 43 21.76 6.98 -9.33
C ASP A 43 20.77 8.01 -8.77
N CYS A 44 19.56 8.07 -9.33
CA CYS A 44 18.47 8.90 -8.81
C CYS A 44 17.92 8.38 -7.48
N LEU A 45 17.87 7.07 -7.26
CA LEU A 45 17.40 6.45 -6.03
C LEU A 45 18.34 6.70 -4.86
N PHE A 46 19.64 6.45 -5.05
CA PHE A 46 20.59 6.43 -3.96
C PHE A 46 21.20 7.80 -3.67
N ASP A 47 21.61 8.01 -2.45
CA ASP A 47 22.41 9.16 -2.05
C ASP A 47 23.69 9.21 -2.89
N LYS A 48 24.07 10.41 -3.30
CA LYS A 48 25.20 10.64 -4.25
C LYS A 48 26.46 9.87 -3.86
N GLY A 49 26.95 9.02 -4.76
CA GLY A 49 28.17 8.24 -4.60
C GLY A 49 28.06 7.07 -3.62
N SER A 50 26.87 6.77 -3.09
CA SER A 50 26.67 5.65 -2.16
C SER A 50 26.40 4.31 -2.85
N PHE A 51 25.97 4.29 -4.09
CA PHE A 51 25.64 3.06 -4.81
C PHE A 51 26.89 2.20 -5.03
N ARG A 52 26.76 0.91 -4.78
CA ARG A 52 27.77 -0.13 -5.04
C ARG A 52 27.12 -1.23 -5.86
N GLU A 53 27.52 -1.29 -7.12
CA GLU A 53 27.06 -2.34 -8.04
C GLU A 53 27.65 -3.69 -7.67
N LEU A 54 26.84 -4.73 -7.74
CA LEU A 54 27.23 -6.12 -7.54
C LEU A 54 27.06 -6.90 -8.85
N ASP A 55 27.97 -7.86 -9.08
CA ASP A 55 27.89 -8.78 -10.22
C ASP A 55 27.87 -8.09 -11.60
N MET A 56 28.56 -6.96 -11.73
CA MET A 56 28.66 -6.17 -12.96
C MET A 56 29.11 -7.01 -14.16
N PHE A 57 30.05 -7.94 -13.94
CA PHE A 57 30.65 -8.77 -14.98
C PHE A 57 29.89 -10.07 -15.26
N VAL A 58 28.77 -10.31 -14.63
CA VAL A 58 27.95 -11.50 -14.90
C VAL A 58 27.33 -11.41 -16.29
N THR A 59 27.39 -12.51 -17.03
CA THR A 59 26.76 -12.68 -18.34
C THR A 59 25.93 -13.96 -18.36
N HIS A 60 25.01 -14.08 -19.32
CA HIS A 60 24.26 -15.31 -19.51
C HIS A 60 25.16 -16.49 -19.90
N ARG A 61 24.66 -17.71 -19.72
CA ARG A 61 25.35 -18.95 -20.05
C ARG A 61 24.65 -19.77 -21.14
N CYS A 62 23.60 -19.20 -21.74
CA CYS A 62 22.81 -19.85 -22.76
C CYS A 62 23.62 -20.06 -24.05
N THR A 63 23.58 -21.27 -24.60
CA THR A 63 24.22 -21.64 -25.88
C THR A 63 23.19 -21.98 -26.95
N ASN A 64 21.88 -22.01 -26.61
CA ASN A 64 20.83 -22.36 -27.54
C ASN A 64 20.55 -21.22 -28.53
N PHE A 65 20.12 -21.56 -29.74
CA PHE A 65 19.66 -20.60 -30.76
C PHE A 65 20.66 -19.49 -31.08
N GLY A 66 21.97 -19.79 -31.03
CA GLY A 66 23.03 -18.84 -31.34
C GLY A 66 23.34 -17.83 -30.23
N MET A 67 22.80 -18.05 -29.04
CA MET A 67 23.02 -17.14 -27.87
C MET A 67 24.48 -17.10 -27.44
N GLU A 68 25.30 -18.13 -27.72
CA GLU A 68 26.74 -18.14 -27.43
C GLU A 68 27.51 -16.97 -28.11
N LYS A 69 26.91 -16.38 -29.17
CA LYS A 69 27.46 -15.24 -29.91
C LYS A 69 26.89 -13.88 -29.46
N VAL A 70 25.91 -13.90 -28.58
CA VAL A 70 25.23 -12.70 -28.11
C VAL A 70 25.83 -12.28 -26.78
N GLN A 71 26.28 -11.04 -26.67
CA GLN A 71 26.70 -10.47 -25.39
C GLN A 71 25.54 -9.67 -24.80
N ILE A 72 25.19 -9.95 -23.54
CA ILE A 72 24.23 -9.20 -22.77
C ILE A 72 24.94 -8.66 -21.53
N PRO A 73 25.38 -7.39 -21.54
CA PRO A 73 26.13 -6.81 -20.42
C PRO A 73 25.34 -6.89 -19.13
N ALA A 74 25.99 -7.28 -18.03
CA ALA A 74 25.40 -7.50 -16.71
C ALA A 74 24.16 -8.40 -16.72
N ASP A 75 23.98 -9.23 -17.76
CA ASP A 75 22.79 -10.01 -18.09
C ASP A 75 21.48 -9.21 -18.07
N GLY A 76 21.53 -7.93 -18.46
CA GLY A 76 20.35 -7.07 -18.59
C GLY A 76 19.75 -6.59 -17.28
N VAL A 77 20.44 -6.70 -16.15
CA VAL A 77 20.02 -6.16 -14.85
C VAL A 77 21.19 -5.60 -14.05
N ILE A 78 21.01 -4.42 -13.52
CA ILE A 78 21.96 -3.80 -12.58
C ILE A 78 21.46 -4.11 -11.17
N THR A 79 22.36 -4.64 -10.32
CA THR A 79 22.04 -5.06 -8.95
C THR A 79 23.05 -4.45 -7.98
N GLY A 80 22.61 -4.12 -6.77
CA GLY A 80 23.53 -3.56 -5.77
C GLY A 80 22.82 -3.04 -4.53
N HIS A 81 23.56 -2.23 -3.79
CA HIS A 81 23.05 -1.56 -2.61
C HIS A 81 23.63 -0.14 -2.51
N GLY A 82 22.96 0.69 -1.74
CA GLY A 82 23.38 2.06 -1.46
C GLY A 82 22.64 2.62 -0.24
N ARG A 83 22.65 3.93 -0.12
CA ARG A 83 21.93 4.63 0.96
C ARG A 83 20.80 5.47 0.37
N VAL A 84 19.68 5.49 1.08
CA VAL A 84 18.57 6.41 0.84
C VAL A 84 18.34 7.16 2.15
N ALA A 85 18.55 8.46 2.16
CA ALA A 85 18.55 9.29 3.37
C ALA A 85 19.41 8.66 4.50
N GLY A 86 20.61 8.20 4.15
CA GLY A 86 21.58 7.60 5.06
C GLY A 86 21.35 6.12 5.39
N ARG A 87 20.17 5.53 5.14
CA ARG A 87 19.81 4.13 5.47
C ARG A 87 20.16 3.19 4.31
N ILE A 88 20.63 1.99 4.62
CA ILE A 88 20.94 0.95 3.62
C ILE A 88 19.66 0.48 2.95
N VAL A 89 19.71 0.38 1.63
CA VAL A 89 18.67 -0.17 0.77
C VAL A 89 19.34 -1.03 -0.30
N PHE A 90 18.77 -2.18 -0.62
CA PHE A 90 19.15 -3.00 -1.75
C PHE A 90 18.23 -2.75 -2.93
N ALA A 91 18.77 -2.78 -4.16
CA ALA A 91 17.95 -2.59 -5.34
C ALA A 91 18.47 -3.38 -6.54
N TYR A 92 17.53 -3.65 -7.45
CA TYR A 92 17.86 -4.07 -8.81
C TYR A 92 17.05 -3.24 -9.82
N ALA A 93 17.64 -3.03 -11.00
CA ALA A 93 16.97 -2.34 -12.10
C ALA A 93 17.19 -3.11 -13.40
N GLN A 94 16.12 -3.55 -14.04
CA GLN A 94 16.16 -4.21 -15.33
C GLN A 94 16.40 -3.17 -16.42
N ASP A 95 17.27 -3.51 -17.38
CA ASP A 95 17.59 -2.62 -18.48
C ASP A 95 16.96 -3.12 -19.79
N PHE A 96 15.91 -2.44 -20.23
CA PHE A 96 15.21 -2.79 -21.46
C PHE A 96 16.08 -2.66 -22.70
N THR A 97 17.15 -1.85 -22.67
CA THR A 97 18.06 -1.70 -23.80
C THR A 97 18.89 -2.96 -24.06
N ALA A 98 19.13 -3.75 -23.01
CA ALA A 98 19.87 -5.01 -23.08
C ALA A 98 18.87 -6.18 -23.22
N ARG A 99 18.64 -6.63 -24.44
CA ARG A 99 17.73 -7.76 -24.77
C ARG A 99 16.31 -7.60 -24.20
N ALA A 100 15.75 -6.39 -24.28
CA ALA A 100 14.45 -6.03 -23.71
C ALA A 100 14.31 -6.34 -22.21
N GLY A 101 15.38 -6.33 -21.44
CA GLY A 101 15.36 -6.66 -20.01
C GLY A 101 14.85 -8.07 -19.70
N SER A 102 14.83 -8.99 -20.68
CA SER A 102 14.23 -10.32 -20.51
C SER A 102 14.98 -11.16 -19.47
N LEU A 103 14.24 -11.84 -18.61
CA LEU A 103 14.78 -12.65 -17.51
C LEU A 103 15.33 -13.98 -18.02
N GLY A 104 16.61 -14.19 -17.82
CA GLY A 104 17.28 -15.47 -17.95
C GLY A 104 17.82 -15.99 -16.62
N GLU A 105 18.48 -17.13 -16.65
CA GLU A 105 19.04 -17.78 -15.44
C GLU A 105 19.93 -16.83 -14.62
N MET A 106 20.91 -16.21 -15.27
CA MET A 106 21.91 -15.41 -14.56
C MET A 106 21.34 -14.06 -14.07
N GLN A 107 20.42 -13.46 -14.82
CA GLN A 107 19.67 -12.30 -14.37
C GLN A 107 18.90 -12.62 -13.07
N ALA A 108 18.16 -13.74 -13.07
CA ALA A 108 17.43 -14.19 -11.88
C ALA A 108 18.37 -14.45 -10.70
N LYS A 109 19.52 -15.09 -10.90
CA LYS A 109 20.52 -15.32 -9.85
C LYS A 109 21.04 -14.03 -9.23
N LYS A 110 21.27 -12.98 -10.03
CA LYS A 110 21.66 -11.66 -9.54
C LYS A 110 20.57 -11.04 -8.67
N ILE A 111 19.33 -11.06 -9.14
CA ILE A 111 18.16 -10.55 -8.38
C ILE A 111 18.01 -11.32 -7.06
N CYS A 112 18.01 -12.64 -7.10
CA CYS A 112 17.91 -13.50 -5.93
C CYS A 112 19.01 -13.23 -4.91
N LYS A 113 20.27 -13.04 -5.37
CA LYS A 113 21.40 -12.69 -4.49
C LYS A 113 21.16 -11.37 -3.75
N VAL A 114 20.66 -10.35 -4.43
CA VAL A 114 20.35 -9.06 -3.81
C VAL A 114 19.21 -9.19 -2.80
N MET A 115 18.17 -9.96 -3.09
CA MET A 115 17.08 -10.24 -2.16
C MET A 115 17.57 -11.01 -0.92
N ASP A 116 18.41 -12.03 -1.11
CA ASP A 116 19.03 -12.78 0.00
C ASP A 116 19.93 -11.89 0.88
N MET A 117 20.66 -10.96 0.27
CA MET A 117 21.48 -10.00 1.00
C MET A 117 20.63 -8.98 1.78
N ALA A 118 19.55 -8.47 1.16
CA ALA A 118 18.58 -7.58 1.82
C ALA A 118 17.96 -8.25 3.04
N LEU A 119 17.52 -9.50 2.90
CA LEU A 119 16.95 -10.29 3.99
C LEU A 119 17.95 -10.50 5.13
N LYS A 120 19.20 -10.85 4.82
CA LYS A 120 20.27 -11.05 5.81
C LYS A 120 20.69 -9.75 6.50
N ALA A 121 20.65 -8.64 5.79
CA ALA A 121 21.01 -7.33 6.31
C ALA A 121 19.85 -6.65 7.07
N GLY A 122 18.61 -7.17 6.95
CA GLY A 122 17.44 -6.51 7.49
C GLY A 122 17.20 -5.14 6.84
N ALA A 123 17.27 -5.06 5.51
CA ALA A 123 17.15 -3.80 4.78
C ALA A 123 16.11 -3.90 3.65
N PRO A 124 15.42 -2.80 3.28
CA PRO A 124 14.44 -2.80 2.20
C PRO A 124 15.04 -3.24 0.87
N VAL A 125 14.21 -3.88 0.03
CA VAL A 125 14.57 -4.23 -1.34
C VAL A 125 13.64 -3.53 -2.34
N ILE A 126 14.23 -2.91 -3.37
CA ILE A 126 13.51 -2.18 -4.42
C ILE A 126 13.80 -2.83 -5.77
N GLY A 127 12.75 -3.26 -6.47
CA GLY A 127 12.82 -3.75 -7.84
C GLY A 127 12.30 -2.71 -8.83
N MET A 128 13.16 -2.29 -9.77
CA MET A 128 12.75 -1.44 -10.90
C MET A 128 12.58 -2.30 -12.14
N ASN A 129 11.31 -2.54 -12.49
CA ASN A 129 10.94 -3.52 -13.51
C ASN A 129 10.72 -2.85 -14.87
N ASP A 130 11.42 -3.37 -15.88
CA ASP A 130 11.34 -2.92 -17.27
C ASP A 130 11.77 -4.10 -18.16
N SER A 131 10.84 -5.06 -18.41
CA SER A 131 11.18 -6.37 -18.94
C SER A 131 10.12 -6.91 -19.91
N GLY A 132 10.58 -7.45 -21.02
CA GLY A 132 9.76 -8.21 -21.96
C GLY A 132 9.31 -9.60 -21.49
N GLY A 133 9.62 -9.98 -20.23
CA GLY A 133 9.26 -11.28 -19.68
C GLY A 133 10.38 -12.31 -19.72
N ALA A 134 10.05 -13.60 -19.81
CA ALA A 134 11.02 -14.69 -19.84
C ALA A 134 11.86 -14.67 -21.12
N ARG A 135 13.16 -14.90 -21.00
CA ARG A 135 14.07 -15.11 -22.14
C ARG A 135 13.81 -16.47 -22.77
N ILE A 136 13.06 -16.50 -23.88
CA ILE A 136 12.53 -17.71 -24.49
C ILE A 136 13.66 -18.70 -24.86
N GLN A 137 14.83 -18.20 -25.25
CA GLN A 137 15.98 -19.00 -25.62
C GLN A 137 16.55 -19.85 -24.48
N GLU A 138 16.28 -19.46 -23.23
CA GLU A 138 16.69 -20.20 -22.03
C GLU A 138 15.63 -21.19 -21.53
N GLY A 139 14.44 -21.18 -22.13
CA GLY A 139 13.40 -22.18 -21.86
C GLY A 139 13.02 -22.25 -20.38
N ILE A 140 13.12 -23.46 -19.81
CA ILE A 140 12.72 -23.74 -18.42
C ILE A 140 13.62 -23.04 -17.40
N ASP A 141 14.87 -22.72 -17.72
CA ASP A 141 15.80 -22.04 -16.82
C ASP A 141 15.32 -20.61 -16.53
N ALA A 142 14.71 -19.92 -17.51
CA ALA A 142 14.07 -18.64 -17.29
C ALA A 142 12.84 -18.74 -16.36
N LEU A 143 12.03 -19.80 -16.49
CA LEU A 143 10.89 -20.04 -15.60
C LEU A 143 11.34 -20.41 -14.18
N SER A 144 12.39 -21.24 -14.06
CA SER A 144 13.02 -21.53 -12.78
C SER A 144 13.47 -20.24 -12.08
N GLY A 145 14.08 -19.31 -12.83
CA GLY A 145 14.50 -18.01 -12.32
C GLY A 145 13.34 -17.20 -11.72
N TYR A 146 12.18 -17.15 -12.37
CA TYR A 146 10.98 -16.54 -11.80
C TYR A 146 10.52 -17.25 -10.53
N GLY A 147 10.46 -18.56 -10.53
CA GLY A 147 10.09 -19.35 -9.34
C GLY A 147 11.00 -19.04 -8.14
N GLU A 148 12.30 -18.91 -8.36
CA GLU A 148 13.27 -18.56 -7.35
C GLU A 148 13.08 -17.14 -6.77
N ILE A 149 12.67 -16.17 -7.61
CA ILE A 149 12.33 -14.81 -7.19
C ILE A 149 11.04 -14.85 -6.36
N PHE A 150 9.99 -15.56 -6.80
CA PHE A 150 8.71 -15.66 -6.06
C PHE A 150 8.89 -16.30 -4.69
N PHE A 151 9.72 -17.33 -4.59
CA PHE A 151 10.05 -17.95 -3.30
C PHE A 151 10.66 -16.92 -2.34
N ARG A 152 11.56 -16.06 -2.83
CA ARG A 152 12.19 -15.01 -2.02
C ARG A 152 11.25 -13.84 -1.70
N ASN A 153 10.32 -13.49 -2.60
CA ASN A 153 9.27 -12.53 -2.28
C ASN A 153 8.47 -13.00 -1.06
N SER A 154 8.10 -14.28 -1.03
CA SER A 154 7.41 -14.86 0.13
C SER A 154 8.27 -14.86 1.39
N ALA A 155 9.55 -15.20 1.29
CA ALA A 155 10.47 -15.22 2.44
C ALA A 155 10.75 -13.81 3.00
N CYS A 156 10.80 -12.79 2.15
CA CYS A 156 10.99 -11.39 2.54
C CYS A 156 9.71 -10.75 3.13
N SER A 157 8.53 -11.29 2.79
CA SER A 157 7.24 -10.72 3.19
C SER A 157 7.10 -10.62 4.71
N GLY A 158 6.82 -9.41 5.19
CA GLY A 158 6.72 -9.11 6.63
C GLY A 158 8.06 -9.14 7.38
N VAL A 159 9.19 -9.27 6.68
CA VAL A 159 10.55 -9.22 7.28
C VAL A 159 11.28 -7.96 6.86
N VAL A 160 11.33 -7.68 5.56
CA VAL A 160 11.89 -6.43 5.01
C VAL A 160 10.91 -5.82 4.03
N PRO A 161 10.75 -4.49 3.98
CA PRO A 161 9.89 -3.84 3.01
C PRO A 161 10.31 -4.15 1.57
N GLN A 162 9.36 -4.56 0.73
CA GLN A 162 9.54 -4.87 -0.67
C GLN A 162 8.77 -3.87 -1.53
N ILE A 163 9.46 -3.16 -2.41
CA ILE A 163 8.86 -2.14 -3.28
C ILE A 163 9.16 -2.49 -4.74
N SER A 164 8.13 -2.49 -5.57
CA SER A 164 8.24 -2.66 -7.01
C SER A 164 7.88 -1.36 -7.73
N ALA A 165 8.77 -0.90 -8.61
CA ALA A 165 8.54 0.22 -9.51
C ALA A 165 8.45 -0.31 -10.95
N ILE A 166 7.26 -0.23 -11.54
CA ILE A 166 7.05 -0.60 -12.93
C ILE A 166 7.32 0.64 -13.78
N MET A 167 8.45 0.61 -14.48
CA MET A 167 8.96 1.75 -15.24
C MET A 167 9.00 1.49 -16.75
N GLY A 168 8.44 0.38 -17.18
CA GLY A 168 8.33 -0.03 -18.57
C GLY A 168 7.38 -1.21 -18.74
N PRO A 169 7.35 -1.85 -19.91
CA PRO A 169 6.60 -3.06 -20.10
C PRO A 169 7.00 -4.13 -19.09
N THR A 170 6.01 -4.83 -18.55
CA THR A 170 6.21 -5.96 -17.62
C THR A 170 5.11 -6.96 -17.90
N ALA A 171 5.44 -8.12 -18.50
CA ALA A 171 4.46 -9.06 -19.03
C ALA A 171 4.73 -10.50 -18.61
N GLY A 172 3.68 -11.32 -18.59
CA GLY A 172 3.74 -12.74 -18.28
C GLY A 172 4.23 -12.99 -16.85
N GLY A 173 5.21 -13.87 -16.67
CA GLY A 173 5.77 -14.20 -15.34
C GLY A 173 6.32 -13.01 -14.56
N ALA A 174 6.73 -11.95 -15.24
CA ALA A 174 7.29 -10.75 -14.62
C ALA A 174 6.30 -9.95 -13.74
N VAL A 175 4.98 -10.14 -13.91
CA VAL A 175 3.97 -9.38 -13.14
C VAL A 175 3.71 -9.96 -11.75
N TYR A 176 4.03 -11.23 -11.52
CA TYR A 176 3.69 -11.89 -10.26
C TYR A 176 4.60 -11.44 -9.12
N SER A 177 5.90 -11.27 -9.35
CA SER A 177 6.81 -10.76 -8.32
C SER A 177 6.38 -9.39 -7.81
N PRO A 178 6.09 -8.36 -8.64
CA PRO A 178 5.53 -7.10 -8.17
C PRO A 178 4.24 -7.27 -7.36
N ALA A 179 3.31 -8.12 -7.79
CA ALA A 179 2.05 -8.35 -7.08
C ALA A 179 2.24 -8.97 -5.68
N MET A 180 3.37 -9.67 -5.45
CA MET A 180 3.75 -10.25 -4.16
C MET A 180 4.49 -9.25 -3.25
N THR A 181 4.99 -8.14 -3.77
CA THR A 181 5.66 -7.10 -2.97
C THR A 181 4.66 -6.23 -2.20
N ASP A 182 5.14 -5.43 -1.25
CA ASP A 182 4.27 -4.64 -0.38
C ASP A 182 3.63 -3.47 -1.10
N PHE A 183 4.39 -2.80 -1.99
CA PHE A 183 3.92 -1.64 -2.75
C PHE A 183 4.37 -1.71 -4.21
N VAL A 184 3.44 -1.36 -5.10
CA VAL A 184 3.66 -1.28 -6.55
C VAL A 184 3.44 0.17 -7.02
N PHE A 185 4.47 0.74 -7.62
CA PHE A 185 4.45 2.03 -8.29
C PHE A 185 4.43 1.81 -9.80
N MET A 186 3.67 2.59 -10.54
CA MET A 186 3.62 2.51 -12.00
C MET A 186 3.78 3.89 -12.63
N VAL A 187 4.67 4.00 -13.61
CA VAL A 187 4.86 5.24 -14.38
C VAL A 187 3.82 5.30 -15.50
N LYS A 188 3.02 6.36 -15.53
CA LYS A 188 1.97 6.57 -16.54
C LYS A 188 2.55 6.56 -17.96
N LYS A 189 1.75 6.08 -18.93
CA LYS A 189 2.07 6.05 -20.38
C LYS A 189 3.27 5.20 -20.78
N SER A 190 4.07 4.70 -19.83
CA SER A 190 5.26 3.88 -20.14
C SER A 190 5.25 2.51 -19.47
N ALA A 191 4.59 2.39 -18.31
CA ALA A 191 4.49 1.14 -17.57
C ALA A 191 3.21 0.38 -17.92
N TYR A 192 3.37 -0.89 -18.20
CA TYR A 192 2.27 -1.82 -18.47
C TYR A 192 2.49 -3.12 -17.71
N MET A 193 1.44 -3.61 -17.08
CA MET A 193 1.41 -4.94 -16.43
C MET A 193 0.23 -5.75 -16.98
N PHE A 194 0.49 -6.93 -17.52
CA PHE A 194 -0.55 -7.89 -17.91
C PHE A 194 0.03 -9.32 -18.02
N ILE A 195 -0.77 -10.32 -17.69
CA ILE A 195 -0.39 -11.72 -17.87
C ILE A 195 -0.22 -12.02 -19.37
N THR A 196 -1.21 -11.62 -20.17
CA THR A 196 -1.22 -11.76 -21.62
C THR A 196 -1.54 -10.41 -22.26
N GLY A 197 -0.73 -10.01 -23.25
CA GLY A 197 -0.90 -8.73 -23.93
C GLY A 197 -2.09 -8.68 -24.89
N PRO A 198 -2.44 -7.48 -25.40
CA PRO A 198 -3.60 -7.26 -26.25
C PRO A 198 -3.69 -8.17 -27.47
N ASN A 199 -2.57 -8.50 -28.13
CA ASN A 199 -2.54 -9.38 -29.29
C ASN A 199 -3.00 -10.81 -28.98
N VAL A 200 -2.65 -11.33 -27.81
CA VAL A 200 -3.06 -12.67 -27.37
C VAL A 200 -4.55 -12.65 -26.99
N ILE A 201 -5.02 -11.62 -26.30
CA ILE A 201 -6.43 -11.44 -25.96
C ILE A 201 -7.26 -11.41 -27.24
N LYS A 202 -6.88 -10.59 -28.23
CA LYS A 202 -7.56 -10.53 -29.52
C LYS A 202 -7.61 -11.89 -30.23
N ALA A 203 -6.52 -12.64 -30.19
CA ALA A 203 -6.46 -13.96 -30.85
C ALA A 203 -7.35 -15.01 -30.16
N VAL A 204 -7.52 -14.94 -28.82
CA VAL A 204 -8.23 -15.96 -28.04
C VAL A 204 -9.71 -15.59 -27.83
N THR A 205 -10.00 -14.32 -27.50
CA THR A 205 -11.35 -13.86 -27.12
C THR A 205 -12.03 -12.99 -28.18
N GLY A 206 -11.26 -12.49 -29.17
CA GLY A 206 -11.74 -11.52 -30.15
C GLY A 206 -11.83 -10.08 -29.62
N GLU A 207 -11.51 -9.83 -28.36
CA GLU A 207 -11.57 -8.50 -27.74
C GLU A 207 -10.43 -7.62 -28.24
N GLU A 208 -10.75 -6.38 -28.66
CA GLU A 208 -9.77 -5.36 -29.02
C GLU A 208 -9.62 -4.36 -27.88
N ILE A 209 -8.43 -4.31 -27.30
CA ILE A 209 -8.10 -3.42 -26.18
C ILE A 209 -6.69 -2.85 -26.35
N SER A 210 -6.46 -1.60 -25.95
CA SER A 210 -5.12 -1.02 -25.94
C SER A 210 -4.29 -1.53 -24.75
N SER A 211 -2.94 -1.45 -24.86
CA SER A 211 -2.06 -1.79 -23.73
C SER A 211 -2.32 -0.90 -22.51
N GLU A 212 -2.63 0.39 -22.73
CA GLU A 212 -2.93 1.34 -21.67
C GLU A 212 -4.24 0.99 -20.94
N ASP A 213 -5.29 0.68 -21.68
CA ASP A 213 -6.60 0.35 -21.09
C ASP A 213 -6.59 -1.02 -20.41
N LEU A 214 -5.80 -1.97 -20.91
CA LEU A 214 -5.67 -3.32 -20.36
C LEU A 214 -4.86 -3.32 -19.07
N GLY A 215 -3.69 -2.71 -19.08
CA GLY A 215 -2.72 -2.84 -17.99
C GLY A 215 -1.82 -1.64 -17.78
N GLY A 216 -2.24 -0.44 -18.19
CA GLY A 216 -1.54 0.80 -17.90
C GLY A 216 -1.64 1.20 -16.42
N ALA A 217 -0.89 2.22 -16.04
CA ALA A 217 -0.80 2.66 -14.65
C ALA A 217 -2.17 2.95 -14.01
N MET A 218 -3.07 3.63 -14.74
CA MET A 218 -4.41 3.95 -14.21
C MET A 218 -5.33 2.73 -14.19
N ALA A 219 -5.23 1.79 -15.13
CA ALA A 219 -6.00 0.55 -15.09
C ALA A 219 -5.75 -0.22 -13.78
N HIS A 220 -4.48 -0.28 -13.33
CA HIS A 220 -4.13 -0.95 -12.08
C HIS A 220 -4.34 -0.11 -10.82
N ASN A 221 -4.32 1.21 -10.92
CA ASN A 221 -4.59 2.10 -9.79
C ASN A 221 -6.09 2.34 -9.53
N GLU A 222 -6.97 2.20 -10.54
CA GLU A 222 -8.40 2.47 -10.39
C GLU A 222 -9.27 1.23 -10.38
N LYS A 223 -8.95 0.25 -11.24
CA LYS A 223 -9.83 -0.90 -11.50
C LYS A 223 -9.39 -2.14 -10.72
N SER A 224 -8.15 -2.58 -10.89
CA SER A 224 -7.68 -3.85 -10.30
C SER A 224 -7.13 -3.70 -8.88
N GLY A 225 -6.68 -2.50 -8.48
CA GLY A 225 -6.03 -2.27 -7.18
C GLY A 225 -4.67 -2.95 -7.02
N VAL A 226 -4.07 -3.46 -8.09
CA VAL A 226 -2.74 -4.10 -8.04
C VAL A 226 -1.66 -3.07 -7.73
N ALA A 227 -1.75 -1.87 -8.32
CA ALA A 227 -0.81 -0.79 -8.08
C ALA A 227 -1.37 0.22 -7.08
N GLN A 228 -0.49 0.69 -6.18
CA GLN A 228 -0.83 1.66 -5.14
C GLN A 228 -0.57 3.10 -5.59
N PHE A 229 0.38 3.31 -6.52
CA PHE A 229 0.83 4.63 -6.92
C PHE A 229 0.94 4.76 -8.44
N ALA A 230 0.42 5.85 -8.98
CA ALA A 230 0.54 6.24 -10.38
C ALA A 230 1.42 7.49 -10.47
N CYS A 231 2.58 7.37 -11.11
CA CYS A 231 3.63 8.39 -11.15
C CYS A 231 3.70 9.04 -12.53
N GLU A 232 4.07 10.31 -12.59
CA GLU A 232 4.13 11.04 -13.85
C GLU A 232 5.39 10.74 -14.68
N SER A 233 6.52 10.44 -13.99
CA SER A 233 7.81 10.13 -14.62
C SER A 233 8.62 9.14 -13.79
N ASP A 234 9.77 8.68 -14.32
CA ASP A 234 10.72 7.83 -13.60
C ASP A 234 11.24 8.55 -12.32
N GLU A 235 11.53 9.85 -12.40
CA GLU A 235 12.01 10.67 -11.28
C GLU A 235 10.93 10.87 -10.21
N ASP A 236 9.69 11.15 -10.64
CA ASP A 236 8.56 11.27 -9.72
C ASP A 236 8.32 9.95 -8.99
N CYS A 237 8.37 8.82 -9.69
CA CYS A 237 8.27 7.49 -9.09
C CYS A 237 9.34 7.27 -8.01
N ILE A 238 10.59 7.59 -8.31
CA ILE A 238 11.70 7.44 -7.36
C ILE A 238 11.53 8.40 -6.16
N CYS A 239 11.08 9.62 -6.40
CA CYS A 239 10.79 10.59 -5.34
C CYS A 239 9.69 10.07 -4.39
N GLN A 240 8.61 9.51 -4.93
CA GLN A 240 7.54 8.93 -4.15
C GLN A 240 8.01 7.68 -3.37
N ILE A 241 8.89 6.84 -3.94
CA ILE A 241 9.51 5.72 -3.22
C ILE A 241 10.35 6.20 -2.04
N LYS A 242 11.16 7.26 -2.21
CA LYS A 242 11.92 7.86 -1.11
C LYS A 242 11.00 8.41 -0.02
N THR A 243 9.88 9.02 -0.41
CA THR A 243 8.85 9.50 0.52
C THR A 243 8.26 8.35 1.31
N LEU A 244 7.86 7.26 0.66
CA LEU A 244 7.37 6.06 1.33
C LEU A 244 8.39 5.52 2.33
N LEU A 245 9.64 5.33 1.90
CA LEU A 245 10.72 4.85 2.78
C LEU A 245 10.93 5.72 4.02
N SER A 246 10.59 7.02 3.97
CA SER A 246 10.71 7.89 5.13
C SER A 246 9.73 7.56 6.26
N TYR A 247 8.63 6.85 5.96
CA TYR A 247 7.64 6.40 6.94
C TYR A 247 7.92 4.99 7.46
N LEU A 248 8.74 4.20 6.75
CA LEU A 248 8.92 2.77 7.01
C LEU A 248 10.20 2.48 7.80
N PRO A 249 10.19 1.48 8.71
CA PRO A 249 11.42 0.95 9.30
C PRO A 249 12.26 0.23 8.22
N ALA A 250 13.50 -0.14 8.55
CA ALA A 250 14.32 -0.93 7.65
C ALA A 250 13.87 -2.41 7.59
N ASN A 251 13.32 -2.92 8.69
CA ASN A 251 12.87 -4.31 8.83
C ASN A 251 11.84 -4.42 9.96
N ASN A 252 11.30 -5.61 10.17
CA ASN A 252 10.28 -5.90 11.18
C ASN A 252 10.79 -5.89 12.64
N MET A 253 12.10 -5.77 12.86
CA MET A 253 12.70 -5.70 14.20
C MET A 253 12.95 -4.26 14.67
N GLU A 254 12.80 -3.29 13.78
CA GLU A 254 13.00 -1.87 14.04
C GLU A 254 11.66 -1.12 14.11
N ASP A 255 11.67 0.00 14.83
CA ASP A 255 10.56 0.93 14.81
C ASP A 255 10.67 1.88 13.59
N PRO A 256 9.55 2.44 13.09
CA PRO A 256 9.58 3.46 12.05
C PRO A 256 10.44 4.68 12.44
N PRO A 257 11.04 5.37 11.47
CA PRO A 257 11.89 6.53 11.75
C PRO A 257 11.13 7.65 12.46
N PHE A 258 11.68 8.15 13.56
CA PHE A 258 11.21 9.36 14.20
C PHE A 258 11.73 10.60 13.46
N VAL A 259 10.83 11.55 13.19
CA VAL A 259 11.19 12.86 12.60
C VAL A 259 10.80 13.93 13.58
N SER A 260 11.76 14.76 14.02
CA SER A 260 11.47 15.84 14.95
C SER A 260 10.35 16.74 14.42
N PRO A 261 9.19 16.83 15.10
CA PRO A 261 8.05 17.60 14.62
C PRO A 261 8.34 19.10 14.71
N LYS A 262 7.78 19.84 13.75
CA LYS A 262 7.74 21.33 13.81
C LYS A 262 6.38 21.81 14.30
N ASP A 263 5.35 20.99 14.17
CA ASP A 263 3.98 21.27 14.56
C ASP A 263 3.81 21.07 16.08
N ASP A 264 3.08 21.97 16.74
CA ASP A 264 2.81 21.89 18.19
C ASP A 264 1.99 20.63 18.51
N PRO A 265 2.48 19.75 19.40
CA PRO A 265 1.73 18.57 19.81
C PRO A 265 0.39 18.90 20.49
N ASN A 266 0.31 20.06 21.15
CA ASN A 266 -0.88 20.53 21.87
C ASN A 266 -1.80 21.41 21.00
N ARG A 267 -1.51 21.56 19.72
CA ARG A 267 -2.35 22.33 18.82
C ARG A 267 -3.78 21.79 18.79
N MET A 268 -4.73 22.65 19.13
CA MET A 268 -6.16 22.43 18.99
C MET A 268 -6.65 23.08 17.69
N ASP A 269 -7.51 22.37 16.95
CA ASP A 269 -8.07 22.87 15.69
C ASP A 269 -9.59 23.01 15.78
N THR A 270 -10.06 24.23 16.05
CA THR A 270 -11.48 24.54 16.21
C THR A 270 -12.29 24.37 14.92
N SER A 271 -11.65 24.25 13.74
CA SER A 271 -12.36 23.96 12.51
C SER A 271 -13.01 22.58 12.54
N LEU A 272 -12.48 21.66 13.35
CA LEU A 272 -13.06 20.32 13.54
C LEU A 272 -14.43 20.35 14.25
N ASP A 273 -14.69 21.36 15.09
CA ASP A 273 -15.96 21.47 15.83
C ASP A 273 -17.17 21.68 14.91
N THR A 274 -16.93 22.14 13.67
CA THR A 274 -17.97 22.42 12.67
C THR A 274 -17.82 21.61 11.38
N ILE A 275 -16.86 20.68 11.31
CA ILE A 275 -16.56 19.92 10.08
C ILE A 275 -17.66 18.91 9.74
N ILE A 276 -18.34 18.37 10.76
CA ILE A 276 -19.46 17.46 10.58
C ILE A 276 -20.72 18.28 10.24
N PRO A 277 -21.35 18.07 9.08
CA PRO A 277 -22.58 18.78 8.74
C PRO A 277 -23.74 18.41 9.67
N ASP A 278 -24.60 19.40 10.01
CA ASP A 278 -25.80 19.17 10.83
C ASP A 278 -26.77 18.18 10.17
N SER A 279 -26.84 18.18 8.84
CA SER A 279 -27.69 17.24 8.11
C SER A 279 -26.98 15.87 7.98
N PRO A 280 -27.58 14.77 8.46
CA PRO A 280 -27.01 13.43 8.39
C PRO A 280 -26.83 12.90 6.94
N ASN A 281 -27.50 13.54 5.98
CA ASN A 281 -27.42 13.19 4.56
C ASN A 281 -26.37 13.98 3.80
N ARG A 282 -25.73 14.96 4.44
CA ARG A 282 -24.63 15.75 3.83
C ARG A 282 -23.29 15.09 4.14
N SER A 283 -22.49 14.89 3.10
CA SER A 283 -21.14 14.36 3.23
C SER A 283 -20.10 15.45 3.53
N TYR A 284 -18.94 15.03 3.96
CA TYR A 284 -17.74 15.86 4.13
C TYR A 284 -16.51 15.06 3.72
N ASP A 285 -15.40 15.75 3.49
CA ASP A 285 -14.15 15.10 3.10
C ASP A 285 -13.33 14.71 4.34
N MET A 286 -13.23 13.41 4.61
CA MET A 286 -12.44 12.87 5.72
C MET A 286 -10.96 13.27 5.65
N LYS A 287 -10.43 13.55 4.47
CA LYS A 287 -9.04 14.02 4.31
C LYS A 287 -8.81 15.37 4.99
N ASN A 288 -9.84 16.20 5.14
CA ASN A 288 -9.73 17.45 5.91
C ASN A 288 -9.57 17.16 7.40
N VAL A 289 -10.29 16.17 7.94
CA VAL A 289 -10.08 15.72 9.33
C VAL A 289 -8.65 15.21 9.51
N ILE A 290 -8.18 14.35 8.59
CA ILE A 290 -6.80 13.84 8.64
C ILE A 290 -5.78 14.98 8.64
N ARG A 291 -5.91 15.97 7.74
CA ARG A 291 -4.99 17.13 7.67
C ARG A 291 -4.96 17.93 8.98
N SER A 292 -6.10 18.11 9.60
CA SER A 292 -6.19 18.88 10.84
C SER A 292 -5.50 18.21 12.03
N ILE A 293 -5.38 16.88 12.03
CA ILE A 293 -4.83 16.14 13.18
C ILE A 293 -3.35 15.75 13.03
N VAL A 294 -2.86 15.55 11.79
CA VAL A 294 -1.49 15.08 11.54
C VAL A 294 -0.47 16.23 11.52
N ASP A 295 0.81 15.90 11.68
CA ASP A 295 1.90 16.87 11.65
C ASP A 295 1.96 17.59 10.29
N ASP A 296 2.02 18.93 10.35
CA ASP A 296 2.11 19.82 9.18
C ASP A 296 0.99 19.58 8.13
N GLY A 297 -0.09 18.88 8.49
CA GLY A 297 -1.17 18.49 7.57
C GLY A 297 -0.74 17.51 6.48
N GLN A 298 0.41 16.85 6.63
CA GLN A 298 1.01 16.01 5.61
C GLN A 298 0.68 14.53 5.81
N PHE A 299 0.23 13.87 4.73
CA PHE A 299 0.06 12.43 4.69
C PHE A 299 0.37 11.87 3.31
N PHE A 300 0.70 10.60 3.23
CA PHE A 300 1.06 9.89 2.00
C PHE A 300 0.08 8.73 1.78
N GLU A 301 -0.73 8.79 0.71
CA GLU A 301 -1.90 7.95 0.48
C GLU A 301 -1.66 6.87 -0.58
N PRO A 302 -1.42 5.60 -0.21
CA PRO A 302 -1.52 4.48 -1.14
C PRO A 302 -2.96 4.29 -1.64
N HIS A 303 -3.14 3.80 -2.87
CA HIS A 303 -4.46 3.52 -3.45
C HIS A 303 -5.44 4.72 -3.47
N GLN A 304 -4.93 5.94 -3.69
CA GLN A 304 -5.80 7.11 -3.72
C GLN A 304 -6.91 7.06 -4.79
N TYR A 305 -6.71 6.25 -5.82
CA TYR A 305 -7.67 6.08 -6.94
C TYR A 305 -8.55 4.85 -6.78
N PHE A 306 -8.15 3.85 -5.99
CA PHE A 306 -8.86 2.61 -5.76
C PHE A 306 -9.69 2.65 -4.48
N ALA A 307 -10.93 2.11 -4.52
CA ALA A 307 -11.84 2.05 -3.37
C ALA A 307 -11.88 3.40 -2.59
N LYS A 308 -12.30 4.47 -3.27
CA LYS A 308 -12.27 5.84 -2.76
C LYS A 308 -13.15 6.08 -1.53
N ASN A 309 -14.08 5.15 -1.24
CA ASN A 309 -14.91 5.11 -0.04
C ASN A 309 -14.12 4.81 1.25
N LEU A 310 -12.85 4.43 1.13
CA LEU A 310 -11.91 4.25 2.23
C LEU A 310 -10.57 4.91 1.90
N VAL A 311 -10.05 5.71 2.83
CA VAL A 311 -8.69 6.27 2.79
C VAL A 311 -7.78 5.39 3.62
N VAL A 312 -6.61 5.03 3.08
CA VAL A 312 -5.48 4.51 3.85
C VAL A 312 -4.28 5.41 3.60
N CYS A 313 -3.57 5.83 4.64
CA CYS A 313 -2.40 6.67 4.44
C CYS A 313 -1.38 6.53 5.57
N PHE A 314 -0.12 6.84 5.25
CA PHE A 314 0.92 7.09 6.24
C PHE A 314 0.94 8.56 6.59
N ALA A 315 1.09 8.85 7.87
CA ALA A 315 1.22 10.20 8.39
C ALA A 315 2.16 10.22 9.60
N ARG A 316 2.32 11.38 10.22
CA ARG A 316 3.02 11.50 11.51
C ARG A 316 2.15 12.19 12.55
N LEU A 317 2.27 11.72 13.78
CA LEU A 317 1.74 12.37 14.97
C LEU A 317 2.90 12.55 15.96
N ASN A 318 3.22 13.81 16.27
CA ASN A 318 4.37 14.19 17.09
C ASN A 318 5.67 13.48 16.64
N GLY A 319 5.93 13.47 15.32
CA GLY A 319 7.10 12.91 14.69
C GLY A 319 7.10 11.38 14.51
N ARG A 320 6.15 10.65 15.10
CA ARG A 320 6.02 9.19 14.99
C ARG A 320 5.21 8.83 13.75
N SER A 321 5.69 7.91 12.93
CA SER A 321 4.93 7.37 11.80
C SER A 321 3.71 6.58 12.30
N ILE A 322 2.56 6.81 11.66
CA ILE A 322 1.32 6.08 11.90
C ILE A 322 0.67 5.67 10.57
N GLY A 323 -0.07 4.57 10.58
CA GLY A 323 -0.99 4.19 9.52
C GLY A 323 -2.41 4.64 9.86
N ILE A 324 -3.06 5.37 8.95
CA ILE A 324 -4.44 5.82 9.12
C ILE A 324 -5.35 5.02 8.19
N ILE A 325 -6.46 4.51 8.73
CA ILE A 325 -7.53 3.84 7.99
C ILE A 325 -8.83 4.61 8.28
N ALA A 326 -9.42 5.26 7.26
CA ALA A 326 -10.55 6.15 7.48
C ALA A 326 -11.65 5.97 6.44
N ASN A 327 -12.92 5.94 6.86
CA ASN A 327 -14.04 5.96 5.93
C ASN A 327 -14.10 7.33 5.23
N GLN A 328 -14.44 7.34 3.94
CA GLN A 328 -14.59 8.57 3.16
C GLN A 328 -16.08 8.79 2.80
N PRO A 329 -16.81 9.62 3.55
CA PRO A 329 -18.25 9.82 3.32
C PRO A 329 -18.62 10.38 1.95
N ASN A 330 -17.69 11.05 1.27
CA ASN A 330 -17.92 11.59 -0.07
C ASN A 330 -18.08 10.50 -1.16
N PHE A 331 -17.70 9.27 -0.86
CA PHE A 331 -17.83 8.13 -1.78
C PHE A 331 -18.60 7.02 -1.10
N LEU A 332 -19.71 6.55 -1.72
CA LEU A 332 -20.57 5.49 -1.20
C LEU A 332 -20.98 5.69 0.28
N ALA A 333 -21.10 6.96 0.71
CA ALA A 333 -21.36 7.36 2.10
C ALA A 333 -20.37 6.75 3.14
N GLY A 334 -19.18 6.34 2.72
CA GLY A 334 -18.20 5.65 3.57
C GLY A 334 -18.50 4.16 3.83
N CYS A 335 -19.48 3.55 3.14
CA CYS A 335 -19.77 2.12 3.25
C CYS A 335 -18.53 1.27 2.93
N LEU A 336 -18.42 0.11 3.58
CA LEU A 336 -17.42 -0.89 3.24
C LEU A 336 -17.96 -1.78 2.11
N ASP A 337 -17.24 -1.86 1.01
CA ASP A 337 -17.45 -2.81 -0.08
C ASP A 337 -16.29 -3.82 -0.13
N ILE A 338 -16.33 -4.72 -1.11
CA ILE A 338 -15.28 -5.72 -1.32
C ILE A 338 -13.90 -5.07 -1.45
N ASN A 339 -13.80 -4.05 -2.30
CA ASN A 339 -12.53 -3.39 -2.61
C ASN A 339 -11.99 -2.59 -1.41
N ALA A 340 -12.86 -1.91 -0.66
CA ALA A 340 -12.47 -1.21 0.57
C ALA A 340 -11.97 -2.19 1.64
N SER A 341 -12.61 -3.35 1.76
CA SER A 341 -12.21 -4.40 2.69
C SER A 341 -10.82 -4.95 2.36
N ASP A 342 -10.53 -5.22 1.08
CA ASP A 342 -9.22 -5.71 0.64
C ASP A 342 -8.13 -4.64 0.77
N LYS A 343 -8.43 -3.38 0.41
CA LYS A 343 -7.54 -2.23 0.59
C LYS A 343 -7.13 -2.06 2.05
N ALA A 344 -8.10 -2.03 2.97
CA ALA A 344 -7.84 -1.93 4.39
C ALA A 344 -7.03 -3.12 4.92
N THR A 345 -7.43 -4.33 4.56
CA THR A 345 -6.78 -5.57 5.00
C THR A 345 -5.29 -5.56 4.69
N ARG A 346 -4.92 -5.25 3.43
CA ARG A 346 -3.52 -5.21 3.01
C ARG A 346 -2.72 -4.16 3.77
N PHE A 347 -3.29 -2.99 3.98
CA PHE A 347 -2.63 -1.88 4.68
C PHE A 347 -2.44 -2.19 6.17
N ILE A 348 -3.46 -2.73 6.85
CA ILE A 348 -3.41 -3.13 8.27
C ILE A 348 -2.33 -4.19 8.48
N ARG A 349 -2.29 -5.24 7.63
CA ARG A 349 -1.27 -6.28 7.74
C ARG A 349 0.14 -5.73 7.54
N PHE A 350 0.31 -4.80 6.61
CA PHE A 350 1.59 -4.12 6.41
C PHE A 350 2.00 -3.31 7.65
N CYS A 351 1.09 -2.50 8.18
CA CYS A 351 1.38 -1.70 9.39
C CYS A 351 1.77 -2.59 10.58
N ASP A 352 1.03 -3.68 10.80
CA ASP A 352 1.33 -4.61 11.89
C ASP A 352 2.67 -5.33 11.70
N ALA A 353 2.98 -5.79 10.47
CA ALA A 353 4.24 -6.47 10.17
C ALA A 353 5.47 -5.57 10.37
N PHE A 354 5.32 -4.25 10.23
CA PHE A 354 6.41 -3.28 10.30
C PHE A 354 6.32 -2.29 11.46
N ASN A 355 5.70 -2.69 12.57
CA ASN A 355 5.65 -1.94 13.84
C ASN A 355 5.07 -0.52 13.70
N ILE A 356 4.16 -0.29 12.74
CA ILE A 356 3.54 1.01 12.51
C ILE A 356 2.22 1.07 13.29
N PRO A 357 2.09 1.93 14.30
CA PRO A 357 0.83 2.12 15.03
C PRO A 357 -0.30 2.54 14.09
N MET A 358 -1.53 2.16 14.41
CA MET A 358 -2.69 2.43 13.57
C MET A 358 -3.70 3.34 14.24
N LEU A 359 -4.22 4.30 13.46
CA LEU A 359 -5.39 5.10 13.79
C LEU A 359 -6.52 4.77 12.82
N THR A 360 -7.63 4.30 13.35
CA THR A 360 -8.87 4.14 12.57
C THR A 360 -9.80 5.31 12.83
N ILE A 361 -10.29 5.96 11.76
CA ILE A 361 -11.28 7.03 11.85
C ILE A 361 -12.58 6.54 11.21
N ALA A 362 -13.61 6.33 12.02
CA ALA A 362 -14.85 5.71 11.60
C ALA A 362 -15.97 6.72 11.35
N ASP A 363 -16.53 6.68 10.13
CA ASP A 363 -17.83 7.24 9.74
C ASP A 363 -18.44 6.30 8.71
N VAL A 364 -19.08 5.23 9.16
CA VAL A 364 -19.51 4.12 8.33
C VAL A 364 -20.95 3.70 8.63
N PRO A 365 -21.89 3.78 7.66
CA PRO A 365 -23.28 3.36 7.86
C PRO A 365 -23.48 1.85 7.76
N GLY A 366 -22.51 1.10 7.23
CA GLY A 366 -22.60 -0.36 7.07
C GLY A 366 -21.69 -0.90 5.98
N TYR A 367 -21.82 -2.19 5.73
CA TYR A 367 -21.35 -2.79 4.49
C TYR A 367 -22.29 -2.45 3.35
N LEU A 368 -21.75 -2.27 2.13
CA LEU A 368 -22.54 -1.91 0.95
C LEU A 368 -23.49 -3.07 0.58
N PRO A 369 -24.82 -2.83 0.58
CA PRO A 369 -25.77 -3.86 0.22
C PRO A 369 -25.84 -4.08 -1.30
N GLY A 370 -26.29 -5.24 -1.73
CA GLY A 370 -26.57 -5.55 -3.12
C GLY A 370 -26.08 -6.94 -3.55
N SER A 371 -26.78 -7.54 -4.50
CA SER A 371 -26.47 -8.89 -5.00
C SER A 371 -25.05 -9.01 -5.55
N ASN A 372 -24.53 -7.96 -6.23
CA ASN A 372 -23.16 -7.95 -6.72
C ASN A 372 -22.12 -8.04 -5.60
N GLN A 373 -22.39 -7.43 -4.44
CA GLN A 373 -21.53 -7.52 -3.26
C GLN A 373 -21.65 -8.90 -2.61
N GLU A 374 -22.88 -9.41 -2.43
CA GLU A 374 -23.09 -10.73 -1.85
C GLU A 374 -22.47 -11.85 -2.71
N TRP A 375 -22.74 -11.86 -4.01
CA TRP A 375 -22.18 -12.85 -4.94
C TRP A 375 -20.68 -12.66 -5.18
N GLY A 376 -20.19 -11.44 -5.11
CA GLY A 376 -18.76 -11.14 -5.16
C GLY A 376 -18.01 -11.58 -3.90
N GLY A 377 -18.72 -11.94 -2.82
CA GLY A 377 -18.14 -12.47 -1.59
C GLY A 377 -17.84 -11.44 -0.53
N ILE A 378 -18.69 -10.41 -0.37
CA ILE A 378 -18.52 -9.37 0.67
C ILE A 378 -18.29 -9.95 2.07
N ILE A 379 -18.97 -11.08 2.40
CA ILE A 379 -18.79 -11.76 3.69
C ILE A 379 -17.34 -12.23 3.86
N ARG A 380 -16.76 -12.87 2.83
CA ARG A 380 -15.38 -13.36 2.85
C ARG A 380 -14.38 -12.19 2.91
N HIS A 381 -14.59 -11.14 2.11
CA HIS A 381 -13.71 -9.96 2.08
C HIS A 381 -13.84 -9.12 3.36
N GLY A 382 -15.06 -8.95 3.89
CA GLY A 382 -15.26 -8.31 5.19
C GLY A 382 -14.65 -9.09 6.36
N ALA A 383 -14.67 -10.41 6.30
CA ALA A 383 -14.03 -11.26 7.29
C ALA A 383 -12.51 -11.08 7.35
N LYS A 384 -11.85 -10.77 6.22
CA LYS A 384 -10.41 -10.43 6.21
C LYS A 384 -10.10 -9.21 7.09
N LEU A 385 -10.95 -8.18 7.03
CA LEU A 385 -10.78 -6.96 7.81
C LEU A 385 -10.90 -7.23 9.31
N LEU A 386 -11.93 -7.99 9.72
CA LEU A 386 -12.12 -8.44 11.09
C LEU A 386 -10.90 -9.24 11.60
N TRP A 387 -10.42 -10.16 10.75
CA TRP A 387 -9.24 -10.97 11.05
C TRP A 387 -8.00 -10.11 11.30
N CYS A 388 -7.71 -9.16 10.41
CA CYS A 388 -6.49 -8.36 10.48
C CYS A 388 -6.43 -7.48 11.74
N TYR A 389 -7.52 -6.82 12.11
CA TYR A 389 -7.56 -6.07 13.36
C TYR A 389 -7.44 -6.97 14.59
N SER A 390 -8.05 -8.15 14.56
CA SER A 390 -7.94 -9.11 15.67
C SER A 390 -6.54 -9.70 15.81
N GLU A 391 -5.80 -9.85 14.70
CA GLU A 391 -4.46 -10.41 14.70
C GLU A 391 -3.39 -9.35 15.02
N ALA A 392 -3.62 -8.10 14.68
CA ALA A 392 -2.66 -7.01 14.83
C ALA A 392 -2.28 -6.75 16.29
N THR A 393 -0.98 -6.58 16.52
CA THR A 393 -0.35 -6.42 17.84
C THR A 393 0.20 -5.02 18.10
N VAL A 394 0.36 -4.19 17.07
CA VAL A 394 0.76 -2.78 17.21
C VAL A 394 -0.29 -1.96 17.95
N PRO A 395 0.05 -0.77 18.48
CA PRO A 395 -0.94 0.14 19.04
C PRO A 395 -2.05 0.45 18.05
N LYS A 396 -3.31 0.31 18.48
CA LYS A 396 -4.52 0.53 17.69
C LYS A 396 -5.40 1.55 18.36
N LEU A 397 -5.58 2.71 17.73
CA LEU A 397 -6.47 3.77 18.19
C LEU A 397 -7.71 3.82 17.31
N LEU A 398 -8.86 4.10 17.91
CA LEU A 398 -10.12 4.33 17.21
C LEU A 398 -10.63 5.73 17.52
N LEU A 399 -11.04 6.47 16.49
CA LEU A 399 -11.80 7.69 16.57
C LEU A 399 -13.12 7.54 15.81
N ILE A 400 -14.26 7.72 16.48
CA ILE A 400 -15.59 7.67 15.86
C ILE A 400 -16.07 9.11 15.70
N THR A 401 -16.20 9.56 14.45
CA THR A 401 -16.57 10.95 14.17
C THR A 401 -18.06 11.15 13.99
N ARG A 402 -18.76 10.17 13.37
CA ARG A 402 -20.19 10.24 13.13
C ARG A 402 -20.81 8.83 13.15
N LYS A 403 -21.28 8.32 12.01
CA LYS A 403 -21.96 7.00 11.91
C LYS A 403 -21.02 5.85 12.19
N ASN A 404 -21.45 4.87 12.95
CA ASN A 404 -20.72 3.62 13.14
C ASN A 404 -21.69 2.50 13.50
N TYR A 405 -22.28 1.84 12.46
CA TYR A 405 -23.43 0.95 12.62
C TYR A 405 -23.10 -0.51 12.34
N GLY A 406 -23.76 -1.40 13.08
CA GLY A 406 -23.84 -2.83 12.83
C GLY A 406 -22.49 -3.52 12.77
N GLY A 407 -22.33 -4.45 11.80
CA GLY A 407 -21.10 -5.20 11.62
C GLY A 407 -19.89 -4.33 11.25
N SER A 408 -20.10 -3.19 10.60
CA SER A 408 -19.02 -2.27 10.25
C SER A 408 -18.46 -1.51 11.47
N TYR A 409 -19.30 -1.26 12.53
CA TYR A 409 -18.80 -0.80 13.82
C TYR A 409 -17.73 -1.75 14.37
N ILE A 410 -17.99 -3.05 14.30
CA ILE A 410 -17.01 -4.04 14.75
C ILE A 410 -15.76 -4.02 13.85
N ALA A 411 -15.96 -4.03 12.52
CA ALA A 411 -14.91 -4.14 11.52
C ALA A 411 -13.94 -2.95 11.48
N MET A 412 -14.39 -1.74 11.88
CA MET A 412 -13.55 -0.54 11.92
C MET A 412 -12.83 -0.40 13.28
N CYS A 413 -12.09 -1.43 13.66
CA CYS A 413 -11.22 -1.43 14.84
C CYS A 413 -11.95 -1.16 16.16
N SER A 414 -13.08 -1.83 16.40
CA SER A 414 -13.78 -1.65 17.68
C SER A 414 -12.95 -2.15 18.87
N ARG A 415 -13.32 -1.71 20.07
CA ARG A 415 -12.75 -2.23 21.33
C ARG A 415 -12.74 -3.76 21.37
N HIS A 416 -13.78 -4.39 20.79
CA HIS A 416 -13.95 -5.85 20.76
C HIS A 416 -12.93 -6.56 19.86
N LEU A 417 -12.34 -5.88 18.88
CA LEU A 417 -11.23 -6.37 18.04
C LEU A 417 -9.87 -5.89 18.54
N GLY A 418 -9.80 -5.39 19.77
CA GLY A 418 -8.54 -5.05 20.42
C GLY A 418 -8.04 -3.64 20.13
N ALA A 419 -8.92 -2.65 19.89
CA ALA A 419 -8.51 -1.25 20.00
C ALA A 419 -7.99 -0.98 21.42
N ASP A 420 -6.82 -0.35 21.52
CA ASP A 420 -6.20 -0.03 22.80
C ASP A 420 -6.87 1.18 23.45
N MET A 421 -7.20 2.19 22.64
CA MET A 421 -7.99 3.34 23.05
C MET A 421 -9.00 3.72 21.99
N ALA A 422 -10.24 4.01 22.42
CA ALA A 422 -11.37 4.37 21.58
C ALA A 422 -11.94 5.73 22.00
N PHE A 423 -11.94 6.68 21.08
CA PHE A 423 -12.50 8.01 21.26
C PHE A 423 -13.74 8.20 20.38
N ALA A 424 -14.68 9.00 20.84
CA ALA A 424 -15.81 9.41 20.03
C ALA A 424 -16.01 10.93 20.11
N TRP A 425 -16.45 11.53 19.02
CA TRP A 425 -16.96 12.89 19.04
C TRP A 425 -18.40 12.91 19.56
N PRO A 426 -18.92 14.05 20.04
CA PRO A 426 -20.32 14.17 20.46
C PRO A 426 -21.33 13.86 19.35
N SER A 427 -20.93 14.04 18.09
CA SER A 427 -21.69 13.70 16.88
C SER A 427 -21.72 12.21 16.53
N ALA A 428 -21.02 11.35 17.29
CA ALA A 428 -20.96 9.93 17.01
C ALA A 428 -22.29 9.23 17.24
N GLU A 429 -22.67 8.38 16.28
CA GLU A 429 -23.87 7.56 16.29
C GLU A 429 -23.46 6.08 16.29
N ILE A 430 -23.52 5.43 17.45
CA ILE A 430 -23.04 4.04 17.62
C ILE A 430 -24.25 3.16 17.91
N ALA A 431 -24.67 2.33 16.94
CA ALA A 431 -25.87 1.51 17.05
C ALA A 431 -25.83 0.25 16.17
N VAL A 432 -26.78 -0.65 16.36
CA VAL A 432 -26.95 -1.83 15.48
C VAL A 432 -27.31 -1.41 14.04
N MET A 433 -28.10 -0.36 13.90
CA MET A 433 -28.47 0.24 12.60
C MET A 433 -28.92 1.68 12.80
N GLY A 434 -29.02 2.44 11.72
CA GLY A 434 -29.54 3.81 11.78
C GLY A 434 -30.97 3.86 12.32
N ALA A 435 -31.28 4.94 13.04
CA ALA A 435 -32.54 5.09 13.77
C ALA A 435 -33.79 4.97 12.90
N GLU A 436 -33.74 5.41 11.64
CA GLU A 436 -34.86 5.26 10.71
C GLU A 436 -35.22 3.79 10.42
N GLY A 437 -34.20 2.96 10.19
CA GLY A 437 -34.37 1.52 9.98
C GLY A 437 -34.88 0.84 11.26
N ALA A 438 -34.27 1.15 12.40
CA ALA A 438 -34.60 0.60 13.70
C ALA A 438 -36.05 0.92 14.09
N ALA A 439 -36.49 2.17 13.95
CA ALA A 439 -37.86 2.60 14.25
C ALA A 439 -38.89 1.84 13.40
N ASN A 440 -38.61 1.66 12.11
CA ASN A 440 -39.49 0.92 11.20
C ASN A 440 -39.63 -0.57 11.55
N ILE A 441 -38.60 -1.17 12.15
CA ILE A 441 -38.64 -2.60 12.56
C ILE A 441 -39.29 -2.75 13.94
N ILE A 442 -38.79 -2.02 14.94
CA ILE A 442 -39.19 -2.18 16.33
C ILE A 442 -40.64 -1.71 16.55
N HIS A 443 -41.00 -0.58 15.94
CA HIS A 443 -42.28 0.09 16.16
C HIS A 443 -43.23 0.01 14.96
N ALA A 444 -43.03 -0.93 14.03
CA ALA A 444 -43.82 -1.06 12.80
C ALA A 444 -45.35 -1.07 13.05
N ARG A 445 -45.78 -1.82 14.07
CA ARG A 445 -47.21 -1.95 14.41
C ARG A 445 -47.77 -0.65 15.01
N GLU A 446 -47.02 -0.02 15.90
CA GLU A 446 -47.38 1.22 16.58
C GLU A 446 -47.45 2.39 15.59
N ILE A 447 -46.48 2.50 14.69
CA ILE A 447 -46.46 3.50 13.62
C ILE A 447 -47.67 3.33 12.69
N LYS A 448 -47.96 2.08 12.28
CA LYS A 448 -49.09 1.81 11.37
C LYS A 448 -50.45 2.08 12.00
N ALA A 449 -50.59 1.92 13.32
CA ALA A 449 -51.84 2.10 14.07
C ALA A 449 -52.06 3.54 14.54
N ALA A 450 -51.13 4.44 14.35
CA ALA A 450 -51.23 5.85 14.79
C ALA A 450 -52.14 6.66 13.84
N ASP A 451 -52.80 7.66 14.36
CA ASP A 451 -53.60 8.61 13.58
C ASP A 451 -52.76 9.40 12.57
N ASP A 452 -51.51 9.73 12.95
CA ASP A 452 -50.49 10.27 12.06
C ASP A 452 -49.24 9.37 12.07
N PRO A 453 -49.11 8.43 11.13
CA PRO A 453 -47.96 7.53 11.04
C PRO A 453 -46.63 8.25 10.82
N ALA A 454 -46.64 9.40 10.13
CA ALA A 454 -45.42 10.14 9.83
C ALA A 454 -44.87 10.85 11.08
N ALA A 455 -45.74 11.50 11.85
CA ALA A 455 -45.39 12.11 13.14
C ALA A 455 -44.94 11.04 14.15
N LYS A 456 -45.66 9.90 14.22
CA LYS A 456 -45.27 8.80 15.11
C LYS A 456 -43.91 8.19 14.75
N ARG A 457 -43.66 8.01 13.46
CA ARG A 457 -42.31 7.56 13.00
C ARG A 457 -41.20 8.51 13.43
N LYS A 458 -41.43 9.81 13.28
CA LYS A 458 -40.47 10.84 13.71
C LYS A 458 -40.17 10.78 15.22
N GLU A 459 -41.22 10.66 16.03
CA GLU A 459 -41.13 10.47 17.49
C GLU A 459 -40.24 9.26 17.84
N LYS A 460 -40.50 8.12 17.18
CA LYS A 460 -39.75 6.86 17.43
C LYS A 460 -38.30 6.93 16.97
N ILE A 461 -37.99 7.66 15.91
CA ILE A 461 -36.62 7.92 15.48
C ILE A 461 -35.85 8.73 16.54
N VAL A 462 -36.47 9.79 17.06
CA VAL A 462 -35.86 10.60 18.14
C VAL A 462 -35.67 9.73 19.39
N GLN A 463 -36.67 8.99 19.79
CA GLN A 463 -36.58 8.07 20.94
C GLN A 463 -35.43 7.07 20.80
N TYR A 464 -35.24 6.49 19.61
CA TYR A 464 -34.15 5.54 19.35
C TYR A 464 -32.79 6.22 19.41
N ASN A 465 -32.66 7.42 18.85
CA ASN A 465 -31.41 8.19 18.91
C ASN A 465 -31.02 8.51 20.35
N ASP A 466 -31.95 9.01 21.14
CA ASP A 466 -31.69 9.37 22.54
C ASP A 466 -31.32 8.15 23.38
N GLN A 467 -31.94 7.01 23.11
CA GLN A 467 -31.76 5.80 23.89
C GLN A 467 -30.53 4.98 23.47
N PHE A 468 -30.18 4.93 22.17
CA PHE A 468 -29.18 4.00 21.65
C PHE A 468 -28.12 4.65 20.74
N SER A 469 -28.52 5.55 19.83
CA SER A 469 -27.67 6.01 18.74
C SER A 469 -26.85 7.26 19.14
N ASN A 470 -26.09 7.15 20.22
CA ASN A 470 -25.25 8.24 20.73
C ASN A 470 -23.97 7.67 21.38
N PRO A 471 -22.90 8.46 21.52
CA PRO A 471 -21.63 7.98 22.07
C PRO A 471 -21.69 7.63 23.55
N TYR A 472 -22.62 8.27 24.31
CA TYR A 472 -22.68 8.10 25.77
C TYR A 472 -23.16 6.71 26.16
N CYS A 473 -24.04 6.09 25.38
CA CYS A 473 -24.45 4.70 25.58
C CYS A 473 -23.29 3.72 25.49
N ALA A 474 -22.41 3.91 24.50
CA ALA A 474 -21.23 3.07 24.32
C ALA A 474 -20.18 3.36 25.41
N ALA A 475 -19.99 4.63 25.78
CA ALA A 475 -19.09 5.05 26.84
C ALA A 475 -19.53 4.50 28.21
N ALA A 476 -20.82 4.52 28.53
CA ALA A 476 -21.35 3.96 29.77
C ALA A 476 -21.10 2.43 29.91
N ARG A 477 -20.80 1.75 28.80
CA ARG A 477 -20.46 0.32 28.76
C ARG A 477 -18.97 0.05 28.64
N GLY A 478 -18.13 1.11 28.61
CA GLY A 478 -16.68 0.97 28.43
C GLY A 478 -16.24 0.61 27.01
N TYR A 479 -17.08 0.79 25.99
CA TYR A 479 -16.75 0.54 24.59
C TYR A 479 -16.08 1.75 23.93
N VAL A 480 -16.23 2.93 24.52
CA VAL A 480 -15.56 4.20 24.20
C VAL A 480 -14.91 4.69 25.48
N ASP A 481 -13.60 4.95 25.45
CA ASP A 481 -12.83 5.36 26.61
C ASP A 481 -13.09 6.84 26.98
N ALA A 482 -13.31 7.69 25.96
CA ALA A 482 -13.68 9.09 26.17
C ALA A 482 -14.51 9.65 25.02
N VAL A 483 -15.49 10.48 25.36
CA VAL A 483 -16.13 11.40 24.41
C VAL A 483 -15.37 12.72 24.50
N ILE A 484 -14.78 13.15 23.37
CA ILE A 484 -13.85 14.28 23.31
C ILE A 484 -14.40 15.40 22.42
N GLN A 485 -14.04 16.65 22.68
CA GLN A 485 -14.32 17.74 21.75
C GLN A 485 -13.51 17.53 20.46
N PRO A 486 -14.09 17.78 19.27
CA PRO A 486 -13.38 17.55 18.01
C PRO A 486 -12.06 18.32 17.91
N CYS A 487 -12.00 19.56 18.40
CA CYS A 487 -10.77 20.37 18.41
C CYS A 487 -9.63 19.76 19.25
N GLU A 488 -9.92 18.93 20.27
CA GLU A 488 -8.93 18.27 21.12
C GLU A 488 -8.35 16.98 20.50
N THR A 489 -8.80 16.58 19.33
CA THR A 489 -8.48 15.26 18.75
C THR A 489 -6.98 15.01 18.64
N ARG A 490 -6.21 15.99 18.12
CA ARG A 490 -4.76 15.83 17.95
C ARG A 490 -4.02 15.57 19.27
N PRO A 491 -4.10 16.41 20.31
CA PRO A 491 -3.39 16.14 21.57
C PRO A 491 -3.85 14.83 22.23
N ARG A 492 -5.13 14.49 22.19
CA ARG A 492 -5.64 13.22 22.74
C ARG A 492 -5.05 11.99 22.04
N LEU A 493 -4.90 12.03 20.72
CA LEU A 493 -4.30 10.92 19.95
C LEU A 493 -2.79 10.82 20.20
N ILE A 494 -2.09 11.94 20.35
CA ILE A 494 -0.65 11.96 20.70
C ILE A 494 -0.44 11.33 22.08
N ASP A 495 -1.19 11.76 23.10
CA ASP A 495 -1.12 11.21 24.47
C ASP A 495 -1.40 9.68 24.45
N ALA A 496 -2.40 9.25 23.69
CA ALA A 496 -2.73 7.84 23.55
C ALA A 496 -1.60 7.03 22.89
N LEU A 497 -0.96 7.56 21.85
CA LEU A 497 0.18 6.91 21.22
C LEU A 497 1.38 6.82 22.14
N GLU A 498 1.64 7.87 22.93
CA GLU A 498 2.73 7.88 23.91
C GLU A 498 2.48 6.86 25.03
N ALA A 499 1.26 6.80 25.54
CA ALA A 499 0.86 5.82 26.55
C ALA A 499 1.03 4.37 26.06
N MET A 500 0.86 4.11 24.76
CA MET A 500 0.97 2.79 24.14
C MET A 500 2.32 2.56 23.45
N ALA A 501 3.30 3.46 23.54
CA ALA A 501 4.55 3.40 22.80
C ALA A 501 5.36 2.11 23.06
N THR A 502 5.26 1.56 24.24
CA THR A 502 5.96 0.33 24.64
C THR A 502 5.05 -0.91 24.68
N LYS A 503 3.87 -0.84 24.03
CA LYS A 503 2.96 -1.98 23.96
C LYS A 503 3.69 -3.23 23.49
N ARG A 504 3.47 -4.33 24.20
CA ARG A 504 3.92 -5.68 23.81
C ARG A 504 2.72 -6.61 23.97
N GLU A 505 2.33 -7.25 22.91
CA GLU A 505 1.21 -8.19 22.88
C GLU A 505 1.69 -9.50 22.26
N MET A 506 1.57 -10.59 23.00
CA MET A 506 1.91 -11.93 22.50
C MET A 506 0.65 -12.64 22.04
N ARG A 507 0.72 -13.26 20.89
CA ARG A 507 -0.32 -14.15 20.35
C ARG A 507 0.08 -15.60 20.55
N PRO A 508 -0.87 -16.56 20.60
CA PRO A 508 -0.53 -17.98 20.61
C PRO A 508 0.40 -18.35 19.45
N ALA A 509 1.42 -19.15 19.73
CA ALA A 509 2.38 -19.59 18.72
C ALA A 509 1.67 -20.41 17.63
N LYS A 510 1.92 -20.07 16.37
CA LYS A 510 1.38 -20.77 15.18
C LYS A 510 2.38 -20.66 14.03
N LYS A 511 2.34 -21.57 13.05
CA LYS A 511 3.18 -21.47 11.85
C LYS A 511 2.83 -20.20 11.06
N HIS A 512 1.56 -19.95 10.84
CA HIS A 512 0.97 -18.75 10.24
C HIS A 512 -0.54 -18.74 10.51
N GLY A 513 -1.21 -17.61 10.32
CA GLY A 513 -2.66 -17.52 10.35
C GLY A 513 -3.28 -18.13 9.07
N ASN A 514 -4.48 -18.71 9.18
CA ASN A 514 -5.30 -19.10 8.03
C ASN A 514 -6.33 -18.00 7.80
N ILE A 515 -5.89 -16.91 7.15
CA ILE A 515 -6.74 -15.77 6.84
C ILE A 515 -7.81 -16.17 5.80
N PRO A 516 -9.06 -15.71 5.92
CA PRO A 516 -10.08 -15.93 4.89
C PRO A 516 -9.68 -15.18 3.59
N VAL A 517 -9.24 -15.90 2.55
CA VAL A 517 -8.79 -15.35 1.27
C VAL A 517 -9.87 -15.43 0.20
#